data_173b922c77ffb4d0f08bdae3852b53fb
#
_entry.id   173b922c77ffb4d0f08bdae3852b53fb
#
_cell.length_a   1.000
_cell.length_b   1.000
_cell.length_c   1.000
_cell.angle_alpha   90.00
_cell.angle_beta   90.00
_cell.angle_gamma   90.00
#
_symmetry.space_group_name_H-M   'P 1'
#
loop_
_entity.id
_entity.type
_entity.pdbx_description
1 polymer ?
#
loop_
_entity_poly.entity_id
_entity_poly.type
_entity_poly.pdbx_seq_one_letter_code
_entity_poly.pdbx_strand_id
1 'polypeptide(L)'
;MKPKHKRLTFVVIAVGLLGAAVALILVAFEENIVFFFSPTEVLERKPPPEQRVRIGGLVEEGSVERPGGAQVTFRVTDLANTVPVVYVGLLPDLFREGQGVVVEGYVENGVLRAQEVLAKHDENYMPPEVAEALKKSGQWRDTRQGTGDRQ
;
A
#
# COMPACT_ATOMS: atom_id res chain seq x y z
N MET A 1 36.46 -39.78 21.03
CA MET A 1 36.61 -38.81 19.96
C MET A 1 37.82 -37.88 20.22
N LYS A 2 38.70 -37.78 19.25
CA LYS A 2 39.85 -36.89 19.38
C LYS A 2 39.38 -35.41 19.52
N PRO A 3 40.03 -34.61 20.36
CA PRO A 3 39.57 -33.22 20.62
C PRO A 3 39.43 -32.33 19.39
N LYS A 4 40.18 -32.63 18.34
CA LYS A 4 40.10 -31.95 17.05
C LYS A 4 38.73 -32.13 16.34
N HIS A 5 38.14 -33.30 16.41
CA HIS A 5 36.85 -33.58 15.78
C HIS A 5 35.70 -32.89 16.51
N LYS A 6 35.74 -32.78 17.84
CA LYS A 6 34.74 -32.03 18.61
C LYS A 6 34.70 -30.55 18.23
N ARG A 7 35.90 -29.94 18.05
CA ARG A 7 35.97 -28.55 17.61
C ARG A 7 35.45 -28.34 16.18
N LEU A 8 35.80 -29.28 15.27
CA LEU A 8 35.29 -29.24 13.90
C LEU A 8 33.78 -29.37 13.83
N THR A 9 33.22 -30.34 14.58
CA THR A 9 31.77 -30.54 14.66
C THR A 9 31.06 -29.29 15.20
N PHE A 10 31.63 -28.67 16.23
CA PHE A 10 31.08 -27.42 16.79
C PHE A 10 31.06 -26.26 15.77
N VAL A 11 32.14 -26.12 15.01
CA VAL A 11 32.24 -25.10 13.94
C VAL A 11 31.23 -25.38 12.84
N VAL A 12 31.08 -26.62 12.39
CA VAL A 12 30.09 -26.99 11.36
C VAL A 12 28.67 -26.71 11.81
N ILE A 13 28.33 -27.05 13.06
CA ILE A 13 27.00 -26.74 13.63
C ILE A 13 26.80 -25.22 13.72
N ALA A 14 27.79 -24.48 14.19
CA ALA A 14 27.71 -23.02 14.31
C ALA A 14 27.48 -22.34 12.94
N VAL A 15 28.24 -22.77 11.91
CA VAL A 15 28.06 -22.27 10.54
C VAL A 15 26.70 -22.65 9.95
N GLY A 16 26.22 -23.87 10.23
CA GLY A 16 24.88 -24.32 9.82
C GLY A 16 23.75 -23.47 10.44
N LEU A 17 23.87 -23.20 11.76
CA LEU A 17 22.91 -22.35 12.47
C LEU A 17 22.93 -20.91 11.97
N LEU A 18 24.13 -20.39 11.71
CA LEU A 18 24.30 -19.05 11.17
C LEU A 18 23.67 -18.94 9.76
N GLY A 19 23.90 -19.93 8.91
CA GLY A 19 23.29 -20.02 7.58
C GLY A 19 21.77 -20.10 7.64
N ALA A 20 21.23 -20.90 8.55
CA ALA A 20 19.78 -20.99 8.76
C ALA A 20 19.18 -19.65 9.26
N ALA A 21 19.87 -18.97 10.18
CA ALA A 21 19.44 -17.65 10.67
C ALA A 21 19.42 -16.60 9.56
N VAL A 22 20.44 -16.56 8.72
CA VAL A 22 20.51 -15.64 7.58
C VAL A 22 19.39 -15.95 6.57
N ALA A 23 19.14 -17.22 6.26
CA ALA A 23 18.06 -17.62 5.37
C ALA A 23 16.70 -17.19 5.89
N LEU A 24 16.42 -17.38 7.19
CA LEU A 24 15.17 -16.93 7.82
C LEU A 24 15.01 -15.41 7.79
N ILE A 25 16.10 -14.68 8.00
CA ILE A 25 16.08 -13.21 7.91
C ILE A 25 15.75 -12.77 6.49
N LEU A 26 16.36 -13.37 5.47
CA LEU A 26 16.09 -13.02 4.07
C LEU A 26 14.63 -13.30 3.70
N VAL A 27 14.09 -14.44 4.08
CA VAL A 27 12.66 -14.76 3.85
C VAL A 27 11.75 -13.77 4.57
N ALA A 28 12.06 -13.42 5.82
CA ALA A 28 11.27 -12.44 6.58
C ALA A 28 11.30 -11.04 5.96
N PHE A 29 12.39 -10.67 5.31
CA PHE A 29 12.48 -9.38 4.59
C PHE A 29 11.69 -9.37 3.27
N GLU A 30 11.62 -10.47 2.55
CA GLU A 30 10.86 -10.56 1.30
C GLU A 30 9.35 -10.31 1.52
N GLU A 31 8.80 -10.77 2.64
CA GLU A 31 7.38 -10.58 2.97
C GLU A 31 7.00 -9.15 3.36
N ASN A 32 7.98 -8.30 3.69
CA ASN A 32 7.74 -6.95 4.19
C ASN A 32 7.92 -5.84 3.13
N ILE A 33 8.27 -6.17 1.89
CA ILE A 33 8.38 -5.18 0.82
C ILE A 33 6.99 -4.88 0.28
N VAL A 34 6.40 -3.78 0.72
CA VAL A 34 5.12 -3.28 0.20
C VAL A 34 5.42 -2.26 -0.89
N PHE A 35 5.04 -2.58 -2.11
CA PHE A 35 5.20 -1.68 -3.25
C PHE A 35 4.07 -0.66 -3.30
N PHE A 36 4.45 0.61 -3.47
CA PHE A 36 3.50 1.70 -3.64
C PHE A 36 3.17 1.91 -5.12
N PHE A 37 1.88 1.99 -5.42
CA PHE A 37 1.37 2.24 -6.75
C PHE A 37 0.30 3.34 -6.75
N SER A 38 0.21 4.09 -7.84
CA SER A 38 -0.99 4.86 -8.14
C SER A 38 -2.05 3.98 -8.82
N PRO A 39 -3.32 4.37 -8.84
CA PRO A 39 -4.35 3.69 -9.62
C PRO A 39 -3.95 3.43 -11.08
N THR A 40 -3.36 4.41 -11.74
CA THR A 40 -2.84 4.27 -13.11
C THR A 40 -1.75 3.19 -13.20
N GLU A 41 -0.78 3.20 -12.30
CA GLU A 41 0.32 2.22 -12.30
C GLU A 41 -0.17 0.79 -12.05
N VAL A 42 -1.20 0.61 -11.23
CA VAL A 42 -1.81 -0.72 -11.00
C VAL A 42 -2.40 -1.29 -12.29
N LEU A 43 -3.09 -0.45 -13.06
CA LEU A 43 -3.71 -0.86 -14.32
C LEU A 43 -2.66 -1.15 -15.40
N GLU A 44 -1.56 -0.40 -15.44
CA GLU A 44 -0.48 -0.58 -16.40
C GLU A 44 0.42 -1.78 -16.07
N ARG A 45 0.85 -1.90 -14.82
CA ARG A 45 1.83 -2.91 -14.37
C ARG A 45 1.22 -4.23 -14.01
N LYS A 46 -0.08 -4.26 -13.65
CA LYS A 46 -0.84 -5.46 -13.26
C LYS A 46 -0.05 -6.35 -12.28
N PRO A 47 0.16 -5.88 -11.04
CA PRO A 47 0.96 -6.61 -10.06
C PRO A 47 0.39 -8.02 -9.85
N PRO A 48 1.25 -9.02 -9.58
CA PRO A 48 0.81 -10.38 -9.30
C PRO A 48 -0.15 -10.44 -8.11
N PRO A 49 -1.14 -11.35 -8.09
CA PRO A 49 -2.13 -11.42 -7.02
C PRO A 49 -1.55 -11.79 -5.66
N GLU A 50 -0.36 -12.41 -5.64
CA GLU A 50 0.35 -12.72 -4.38
C GLU A 50 1.17 -11.53 -3.84
N GLN A 51 1.32 -10.47 -4.63
CA GLN A 51 2.09 -9.30 -4.23
C GLN A 51 1.24 -8.34 -3.41
N ARG A 52 1.70 -8.04 -2.20
CA ARG A 52 1.10 -7.01 -1.36
C ARG A 52 1.43 -5.63 -1.93
N VAL A 53 0.41 -4.85 -2.17
CA VAL A 53 0.53 -3.51 -2.76
C VAL A 53 -0.12 -2.46 -1.86
N ARG A 54 0.39 -1.26 -1.96
CA ARG A 54 -0.18 -0.08 -1.31
C ARG A 54 -0.58 0.92 -2.39
N ILE A 55 -1.86 1.25 -2.45
CA ILE A 55 -2.42 2.16 -3.45
C ILE A 55 -2.81 3.46 -2.77
N GLY A 56 -2.24 4.57 -3.24
CA GLY A 56 -2.61 5.91 -2.78
C GLY A 56 -3.42 6.65 -3.84
N GLY A 57 -4.48 7.31 -3.40
CA GLY A 57 -5.34 8.10 -4.26
C GLY A 57 -6.43 8.81 -3.47
N LEU A 58 -7.41 9.32 -4.18
CA LEU A 58 -8.62 9.91 -3.60
C LEU A 58 -9.77 8.90 -3.64
N VAL A 59 -10.61 8.91 -2.63
CA VAL A 59 -11.88 8.18 -2.69
C VAL A 59 -12.80 8.88 -3.69
N GLU A 60 -13.20 8.19 -4.74
CA GLU A 60 -14.11 8.76 -5.74
C GLU A 60 -15.46 9.07 -5.13
N GLU A 61 -15.99 10.26 -5.41
CA GLU A 61 -17.29 10.69 -4.90
C GLU A 61 -18.42 9.82 -5.46
N GLY A 62 -19.38 9.48 -4.60
CA GLY A 62 -20.52 8.62 -4.97
C GLY A 62 -20.14 7.15 -5.18
N SER A 63 -18.93 6.72 -4.81
CA SER A 63 -18.46 5.35 -5.02
C SER A 63 -18.59 4.45 -3.81
N VAL A 64 -18.82 5.00 -2.62
CA VAL A 64 -18.88 4.23 -1.38
C VAL A 64 -20.22 3.53 -1.26
N GLU A 65 -20.17 2.21 -1.26
CA GLU A 65 -21.34 1.35 -1.10
C GLU A 65 -21.14 0.40 0.08
N ARG A 66 -22.21 0.10 0.78
CA ARG A 66 -22.22 -0.86 1.88
C ARG A 66 -23.26 -1.94 1.59
N PRO A 67 -22.88 -2.99 0.85
CA PRO A 67 -23.82 -4.02 0.40
C PRO A 67 -24.41 -4.84 1.55
N GLY A 68 -23.77 -4.81 2.73
CA GLY A 68 -24.27 -5.49 3.93
C GLY A 68 -23.13 -5.99 4.83
N GLY A 69 -23.43 -6.13 6.13
CA GLY A 69 -22.44 -6.53 7.13
C GLY A 69 -21.31 -5.51 7.29
N ALA A 70 -20.11 -6.02 7.47
CA ALA A 70 -18.88 -5.21 7.60
C ALA A 70 -18.20 -4.93 6.26
N GLN A 71 -18.78 -5.34 5.14
CA GLN A 71 -18.20 -5.12 3.82
C GLN A 71 -18.49 -3.72 3.32
N VAL A 72 -17.45 -3.05 2.82
CA VAL A 72 -17.53 -1.74 2.18
C VAL A 72 -16.81 -1.83 0.84
N THR A 73 -17.44 -1.30 -0.20
CA THR A 73 -16.83 -1.15 -1.51
C THR A 73 -16.72 0.33 -1.86
N PHE A 74 -15.64 0.72 -2.48
CA PHE A 74 -15.41 2.08 -2.95
C PHE A 74 -14.39 2.08 -4.07
N ARG A 75 -14.18 3.22 -4.70
CA ARG A 75 -13.17 3.37 -5.75
C ARG A 75 -12.12 4.38 -5.35
N VAL A 76 -10.86 4.04 -5.63
CA VAL A 76 -9.71 4.94 -5.44
C VAL A 76 -9.24 5.43 -6.79
N THR A 77 -9.11 6.74 -6.93
CA THR A 77 -8.73 7.39 -8.18
C THR A 77 -7.51 8.30 -7.99
N ASP A 78 -6.71 8.41 -9.06
CA ASP A 78 -5.66 9.44 -9.21
C ASP A 78 -6.09 10.55 -10.18
N LEU A 79 -7.40 10.69 -10.41
CA LEU A 79 -8.07 11.58 -11.37
C LEU A 79 -7.91 11.17 -12.85
N ALA A 80 -6.98 10.29 -13.17
CA ALA A 80 -6.81 9.72 -14.51
C ALA A 80 -7.46 8.35 -14.62
N ASN A 81 -7.23 7.49 -13.64
CA ASN A 81 -7.74 6.13 -13.58
C ASN A 81 -8.33 5.81 -12.20
N THR A 82 -9.08 4.74 -12.15
CA THR A 82 -9.81 4.33 -10.95
C THR A 82 -9.65 2.84 -10.70
N VAL A 83 -9.40 2.45 -9.46
CA VAL A 83 -9.30 1.06 -9.03
C VAL A 83 -10.41 0.76 -8.03
N PRO A 84 -11.27 -0.24 -8.28
CA PRO A 84 -12.26 -0.68 -7.30
C PRO A 84 -11.59 -1.37 -6.11
N VAL A 85 -12.10 -1.09 -4.91
CA VAL A 85 -11.61 -1.61 -3.64
C VAL A 85 -12.74 -2.31 -2.90
N VAL A 86 -12.46 -3.47 -2.36
CA VAL A 86 -13.34 -4.21 -1.45
C VAL A 86 -12.63 -4.33 -0.10
N TYR A 87 -13.26 -3.84 0.94
CA TYR A 87 -12.77 -3.89 2.31
C TYR A 87 -13.78 -4.55 3.23
N VAL A 88 -13.31 -5.39 4.13
CA VAL A 88 -14.14 -6.01 5.18
C VAL A 88 -13.57 -5.60 6.53
N GLY A 89 -14.31 -4.77 7.25
CA GLY A 89 -13.90 -4.26 8.54
C GLY A 89 -14.48 -2.90 8.85
N LEU A 90 -13.98 -2.28 9.91
CA LEU A 90 -14.34 -0.93 10.29
C LEU A 90 -13.45 0.07 9.56
N LEU A 91 -14.06 0.97 8.81
CA LEU A 91 -13.34 2.09 8.21
C LEU A 91 -12.90 3.08 9.29
N PRO A 92 -11.75 3.77 9.10
CA PRO A 92 -11.37 4.89 9.96
C PRO A 92 -12.48 5.96 10.03
N ASP A 93 -12.63 6.60 11.17
CA ASP A 93 -13.64 7.65 11.39
C ASP A 93 -13.51 8.82 10.40
N LEU A 94 -12.33 8.99 9.85
CA LEU A 94 -11.97 10.06 8.92
C LEU A 94 -12.11 9.68 7.45
N PHE A 95 -12.52 8.44 7.17
CA PHE A 95 -12.77 7.99 5.82
C PHE A 95 -13.99 8.69 5.22
N ARG A 96 -13.78 9.46 4.17
CA ARG A 96 -14.82 10.18 3.43
C ARG A 96 -14.54 10.17 1.94
N GLU A 97 -15.59 10.34 1.15
CA GLU A 97 -15.48 10.56 -0.29
C GLU A 97 -14.73 11.87 -0.58
N GLY A 98 -13.95 11.89 -1.64
CA GLY A 98 -13.11 13.03 -2.03
C GLY A 98 -11.83 13.19 -1.21
N GLN A 99 -11.59 12.35 -0.21
CA GLN A 99 -10.43 12.44 0.68
C GLN A 99 -9.30 11.51 0.23
N GLY A 100 -8.05 11.92 0.52
CA GLY A 100 -6.86 11.10 0.29
C GLY A 100 -6.82 9.89 1.20
N VAL A 101 -6.63 8.72 0.61
CA VAL A 101 -6.49 7.45 1.31
C VAL A 101 -5.31 6.67 0.79
N VAL A 102 -4.75 5.84 1.65
CA VAL A 102 -3.81 4.79 1.28
C VAL A 102 -4.44 3.45 1.65
N VAL A 103 -4.56 2.59 0.69
CA VAL A 103 -5.18 1.26 0.84
C VAL A 103 -4.12 0.20 0.59
N GLU A 104 -3.99 -0.73 1.52
CA GLU A 104 -3.04 -1.83 1.44
C GLU A 104 -3.77 -3.16 1.28
N GLY A 105 -3.31 -4.00 0.36
CA GLY A 105 -3.93 -5.29 0.08
C GLY A 105 -3.35 -5.99 -1.14
N TYR A 106 -4.16 -6.85 -1.75
CA TYR A 106 -3.80 -7.64 -2.91
C TYR A 106 -4.73 -7.33 -4.08
N VAL A 107 -4.18 -7.27 -5.30
CA VAL A 107 -4.97 -7.00 -6.51
C VAL A 107 -5.35 -8.33 -7.17
N GLU A 108 -6.63 -8.62 -7.22
CA GLU A 108 -7.17 -9.80 -7.91
C GLU A 108 -8.15 -9.35 -9.00
N ASN A 109 -7.90 -9.72 -10.25
CA ASN A 109 -8.77 -9.40 -11.38
C ASN A 109 -9.10 -7.89 -11.52
N GLY A 110 -8.13 -7.02 -11.20
CA GLY A 110 -8.31 -5.57 -11.26
C GLY A 110 -9.07 -4.95 -10.08
N VAL A 111 -9.41 -5.74 -9.06
CA VAL A 111 -10.03 -5.31 -7.81
C VAL A 111 -9.03 -5.41 -6.67
N LEU A 112 -8.86 -4.35 -5.91
CA LEU A 112 -8.03 -4.38 -4.71
C LEU A 112 -8.83 -4.95 -3.53
N ARG A 113 -8.41 -6.11 -3.04
CA ARG A 113 -8.88 -6.65 -1.77
C ARG A 113 -8.08 -6.03 -0.64
N ALA A 114 -8.67 -5.05 0.00
CA ALA A 114 -8.01 -4.28 1.05
C ALA A 114 -7.95 -5.07 2.36
N GLN A 115 -6.78 -5.07 2.97
CA GLN A 115 -6.56 -5.54 4.35
C GLN A 115 -6.54 -4.38 5.32
N GLU A 116 -6.07 -3.22 4.88
CA GLU A 116 -5.99 -2.02 5.69
C GLU A 116 -6.34 -0.78 4.86
N VAL A 117 -7.06 0.15 5.47
CA VAL A 117 -7.41 1.45 4.89
C VAL A 117 -6.92 2.53 5.84
N LEU A 118 -6.06 3.41 5.35
CA LEU A 118 -5.47 4.51 6.10
C LEU A 118 -6.02 5.83 5.55
N ALA A 119 -6.79 6.54 6.37
CA ALA A 119 -7.22 7.91 6.09
C ALA A 119 -6.59 8.84 7.12
N LYS A 120 -6.00 9.97 6.69
CA LYS A 120 -5.36 10.92 7.61
C LYS A 120 -6.28 12.06 8.03
N HIS A 121 -5.99 12.60 9.21
CA HIS A 121 -6.84 13.48 10.02
C HIS A 121 -7.02 14.91 9.51
N ASP A 122 -6.35 15.34 8.45
CA ASP A 122 -6.34 16.75 8.05
C ASP A 122 -7.10 16.94 6.74
N GLU A 123 -8.17 17.72 6.76
CA GLU A 123 -8.95 18.06 5.55
C GLU A 123 -8.10 18.80 4.50
N ASN A 124 -6.96 19.38 4.92
CA ASN A 124 -5.98 20.04 4.07
C ASN A 124 -4.68 19.24 3.91
N TYR A 125 -4.55 18.07 4.56
CA TYR A 125 -3.35 17.26 4.47
C TYR A 125 -3.50 16.17 3.41
N MET A 126 -2.73 16.32 2.35
CA MET A 126 -2.58 15.27 1.35
C MET A 126 -1.32 14.45 1.68
N PRO A 127 -1.42 13.12 1.88
CA PRO A 127 -0.25 12.28 2.05
C PRO A 127 0.73 12.50 0.88
N PRO A 128 2.05 12.53 1.13
CA PRO A 128 3.05 12.75 0.07
C PRO A 128 2.90 11.75 -1.10
N GLU A 129 2.57 10.51 -0.79
CA GLU A 129 2.37 9.43 -1.75
C GLU A 129 1.16 9.69 -2.66
N VAL A 130 0.08 10.20 -2.10
CA VAL A 130 -1.13 10.58 -2.86
C VAL A 130 -0.84 11.79 -3.74
N ALA A 131 -0.14 12.78 -3.20
CA ALA A 131 0.26 13.96 -3.97
C ALA A 131 1.16 13.59 -5.16
N GLU A 132 2.10 12.67 -4.98
CA GLU A 132 2.94 12.16 -6.07
C GLU A 132 2.14 11.40 -7.12
N ALA A 133 1.19 10.55 -6.71
CA ALA A 133 0.31 9.83 -7.62
C ALA A 133 -0.51 10.79 -8.49
N LEU A 134 -1.07 11.84 -7.88
CA LEU A 134 -1.84 12.86 -8.59
C LEU A 134 -0.98 13.72 -9.51
N LYS A 135 0.25 14.06 -9.12
CA LYS A 135 1.21 14.78 -9.98
C LYS A 135 1.62 13.95 -11.20
N LYS A 136 1.86 12.65 -11.02
CA LYS A 136 2.21 11.73 -12.12
C LYS A 136 1.07 11.59 -13.13
N SER A 137 -0.19 11.66 -12.70
CA SER A 137 -1.35 11.65 -13.60
C SER A 137 -1.51 12.92 -14.42
N GLY A 138 -0.77 13.98 -14.10
CA GLY A 138 -0.80 15.28 -14.82
C GLY A 138 -2.06 16.12 -14.58
N GLN A 139 -2.96 15.69 -13.72
CA GLN A 139 -4.25 16.36 -13.45
C GLN A 139 -4.26 17.25 -12.21
N TRP A 140 -3.21 17.18 -11.41
CA TRP A 140 -3.09 17.96 -10.18
C TRP A 140 -2.63 19.39 -10.49
N ARG A 141 -3.46 20.38 -10.14
CA ARG A 141 -3.08 21.80 -10.07
C ARG A 141 -2.99 22.21 -8.60
N ASP A 142 -1.83 22.64 -8.18
CA ASP A 142 -1.64 23.16 -6.82
C ASP A 142 -2.42 24.48 -6.67
N THR A 143 -3.51 24.43 -5.92
CA THR A 143 -4.39 25.58 -5.68
C THR A 143 -3.76 26.64 -4.75
N ARG A 144 -2.51 26.41 -4.29
CA ARG A 144 -1.81 27.31 -3.36
C ARG A 144 -1.09 28.49 -4.01
N GLN A 145 -1.05 28.58 -5.36
CA GLN A 145 -0.39 29.69 -6.04
C GLN A 145 -1.34 30.84 -6.47
N GLY A 146 -2.57 30.83 -5.99
CA GLY A 146 -3.60 31.81 -6.38
C GLY A 146 -3.88 32.97 -5.41
N THR A 147 -3.11 33.12 -4.33
CA THR A 147 -3.40 34.20 -3.35
C THR A 147 -2.15 35.03 -3.03
N GLY A 148 -1.54 35.61 -4.02
CA GLY A 148 -0.41 36.48 -3.83
C GLY A 148 -0.16 37.39 -5.02
N ASP A 149 -1.10 38.20 -5.42
CA ASP A 149 -0.88 39.48 -6.11
C ASP A 149 -2.22 40.22 -6.28
N ARG A 150 -2.61 40.92 -5.25
CA ARG A 150 -3.47 42.10 -5.34
C ARG A 150 -3.01 43.10 -4.29
N GLN A 151 -2.07 43.95 -4.72
CA GLN A 151 -1.96 45.31 -4.21
C GLN A 151 -2.17 46.23 -5.35
#